data_37e6e4b020633f8bc3f823384c35eb26
#
_entry.id   37e6e4b020633f8bc3f823384c35eb26
#
_cell.length_a   1.000
_cell.length_b   1.000
_cell.length_c   1.000
_cell.angle_alpha   90.00
_cell.angle_beta   90.00
_cell.angle_gamma   90.00
#
_symmetry.space_group_name_H-M   'P 1'
#
loop_
_entity.id
_entity.type
_entity.pdbx_description
1 polymer ?
#
loop_
_entity_poly.entity_id
_entity_poly.type
_entity_poly.pdbx_seq_one_letter_code
_entity_poly.pdbx_strand_id
1 'polypeptide(L)'
;MRRKIALDVGDKTIGVALSDELGITGQGLMTIERIGIKKDTGKVVELIKEYDCDTVVIGLPLNLNGTDSIQTEKVREFRTKLENKMRSSALADVEIVWQDERFTTKLA
;
A
#
# COMPACT_ATOMS: atom_id res chain seq x y z
N MET A 1 -11.65 -1.87 -16.47
CA MET A 1 -10.25 -1.67 -16.10
C MET A 1 -10.07 -1.87 -14.61
N ARG A 2 -8.91 -2.41 -14.25
CA ARG A 2 -8.62 -2.67 -12.85
C ARG A 2 -8.07 -1.41 -12.18
N ARG A 3 -8.19 -1.36 -10.89
CA ARG A 3 -7.80 -0.18 -10.10
C ARG A 3 -6.44 -0.37 -9.47
N LYS A 4 -5.90 0.74 -8.97
CA LYS A 4 -4.70 0.70 -8.15
C LYS A 4 -5.09 1.11 -6.73
N ILE A 5 -4.51 0.41 -5.77
CA ILE A 5 -4.73 0.71 -4.36
C ILE A 5 -3.43 1.25 -3.79
N ALA A 6 -3.52 2.38 -3.11
CA ALA A 6 -2.37 3.01 -2.48
C ALA A 6 -2.45 2.85 -0.97
N LEU A 7 -1.34 2.50 -0.36
CA LEU A 7 -1.26 2.28 1.07
C LEU A 7 -0.23 3.22 1.69
N ASP A 8 -0.64 3.88 2.74
CA ASP A 8 0.25 4.69 3.56
C ASP A 8 0.36 4.00 4.92
N VAL A 9 1.41 3.20 5.07
CA VAL A 9 1.55 2.33 6.24
C VAL A 9 2.20 3.09 7.38
N GLY A 10 1.43 3.31 8.43
CA GLY A 10 1.91 3.97 9.63
C GLY A 10 2.02 2.99 10.79
N ASP A 11 2.41 3.50 11.95
CA ASP A 11 2.54 2.68 13.15
C ASP A 11 1.18 2.24 13.70
N LYS A 12 0.21 3.10 13.62
CA LYS A 12 -1.10 2.86 14.23
C LYS A 12 -2.19 2.67 13.22
N THR A 13 -2.01 3.20 12.03
CA THR A 13 -3.04 3.14 11.00
C THR A 13 -2.42 2.95 9.64
N ILE A 14 -3.24 2.45 8.71
CA ILE A 14 -2.88 2.35 7.30
C ILE A 14 -3.91 3.17 6.54
N GLY A 15 -3.45 4.22 5.88
CA GLY A 15 -4.31 4.99 5.00
C GLY A 15 -4.47 4.26 3.67
N VAL A 16 -5.70 4.11 3.21
CA VAL A 16 -5.99 3.40 1.98
C VAL A 16 -6.67 4.34 1.00
N ALA A 17 -6.18 4.38 -0.22
CA ALA A 17 -6.79 5.17 -1.28
C ALA A 17 -6.89 4.31 -2.54
N LEU A 18 -7.88 4.61 -3.36
CA LEU A 18 -8.04 3.94 -4.64
C LEU A 18 -7.93 4.96 -5.74
N SER A 19 -7.26 4.60 -6.83
CA SER A 19 -7.29 5.41 -8.02
C SER A 19 -8.53 5.01 -8.81
N ASP A 20 -9.06 5.97 -9.59
CA ASP A 20 -10.13 5.64 -10.51
C ASP A 20 -9.54 4.97 -11.76
N GLU A 21 -10.42 4.65 -12.73
CA GLU A 21 -9.99 3.98 -13.94
C GLU A 21 -8.98 4.81 -14.74
N LEU A 22 -9.05 6.11 -14.61
CA LEU A 22 -8.15 6.99 -15.33
C LEU A 22 -6.83 7.19 -14.60
N GLY A 23 -6.78 6.80 -13.33
CA GLY A 23 -5.58 6.95 -12.53
C GLY A 23 -5.23 8.39 -12.20
N ILE A 24 -6.17 9.30 -12.38
CA ILE A 24 -5.89 10.73 -12.22
C ILE A 24 -5.86 11.15 -10.76
N THR A 25 -6.81 10.68 -9.99
CA THR A 25 -6.89 11.07 -8.59
C THR A 25 -7.05 9.86 -7.71
N GLY A 26 -6.31 9.86 -6.60
CA GLY A 26 -6.54 8.88 -5.56
C GLY A 26 -7.56 9.44 -4.59
N GLN A 27 -8.57 8.67 -4.31
CA GLN A 27 -9.56 9.06 -3.31
C GLN A 27 -9.34 8.25 -2.06
N GLY A 28 -9.39 8.92 -0.92
CA GLY A 28 -9.31 8.22 0.35
C GLY A 28 -10.48 7.27 0.48
N LEU A 29 -10.18 5.99 0.68
CA LEU A 29 -11.21 4.99 0.86
C LEU A 29 -11.52 4.77 2.32
N MET A 30 -10.49 4.54 3.11
CA MET A 30 -10.65 4.27 4.52
C MET A 30 -9.31 4.35 5.23
N THR A 31 -9.37 4.32 6.54
CA THR A 31 -8.19 4.16 7.38
C THR A 31 -8.36 2.88 8.16
N ILE A 32 -7.36 2.00 8.09
CA ILE A 32 -7.38 0.75 8.82
C ILE A 32 -6.63 0.94 10.13
N GLU A 33 -7.26 0.63 11.24
CA GLU A 33 -6.58 0.62 12.53
C GLU A 33 -5.74 -0.64 12.64
N ARG A 34 -4.48 -0.49 12.98
CA ARG A 34 -3.57 -1.62 13.05
C ARG A 34 -3.76 -2.41 14.33
N ILE A 35 -3.97 -3.70 14.18
CA ILE A 35 -4.17 -4.61 15.30
C ILE A 35 -3.20 -5.79 15.25
N GLY A 36 -2.44 -5.92 14.17
CA GLY A 36 -1.47 -6.97 14.00
C GLY A 36 -1.20 -7.18 12.54
N ILE A 37 0.05 -7.43 12.19
CA ILE A 37 0.46 -7.46 10.79
C ILE A 37 -0.31 -8.52 9.98
N LYS A 38 -0.64 -9.65 10.59
CA LYS A 38 -1.40 -10.67 9.89
C LYS A 38 -2.80 -10.20 9.54
N LYS A 39 -3.48 -9.59 10.51
CA LYS A 39 -4.84 -9.10 10.28
C LYS A 39 -4.84 -7.89 9.37
N ASP A 40 -3.84 -7.03 9.52
CA ASP A 40 -3.73 -5.83 8.70
C ASP A 40 -3.54 -6.19 7.24
N THR A 41 -2.62 -7.13 6.95
CA THR A 41 -2.41 -7.57 5.57
C THR A 41 -3.63 -8.32 5.03
N GLY A 42 -4.33 -9.04 5.90
CA GLY A 42 -5.57 -9.72 5.52
C GLY A 42 -6.63 -8.75 5.04
N LYS A 43 -6.77 -7.63 5.75
CA LYS A 43 -7.72 -6.60 5.33
C LYS A 43 -7.35 -5.98 4.00
N VAL A 44 -6.07 -5.76 3.77
CA VAL A 44 -5.62 -5.23 2.49
C VAL A 44 -5.92 -6.21 1.37
N VAL A 45 -5.67 -7.50 1.59
CA VAL A 45 -5.99 -8.52 0.60
C VAL A 45 -7.48 -8.52 0.26
N GLU A 46 -8.33 -8.40 1.28
CA GLU A 46 -9.76 -8.33 1.04
C GLU A 46 -10.14 -7.13 0.18
N LEU A 47 -9.53 -5.98 0.44
CA LEU A 47 -9.79 -4.78 -0.35
C LEU A 47 -9.32 -4.94 -1.78
N ILE A 48 -8.16 -5.56 -1.99
CA ILE A 48 -7.65 -5.81 -3.33
C ILE A 48 -8.65 -6.65 -4.13
N LYS A 49 -9.22 -7.67 -3.50
CA LYS A 49 -10.21 -8.52 -4.15
C LYS A 49 -11.52 -7.79 -4.38
N GLU A 50 -11.98 -7.05 -3.37
CA GLU A 50 -13.25 -6.37 -3.44
C GLU A 50 -13.29 -5.33 -4.57
N TYR A 51 -12.20 -4.59 -4.72
CA TYR A 51 -12.13 -3.51 -5.71
C TYR A 51 -11.40 -3.91 -6.97
N ASP A 52 -11.04 -5.18 -7.10
CA ASP A 52 -10.37 -5.71 -8.29
C ASP A 52 -9.15 -4.88 -8.67
N CYS A 53 -8.21 -4.77 -7.74
CA CYS A 53 -7.00 -4.01 -7.97
C CYS A 53 -5.94 -4.88 -8.63
N ASP A 54 -5.20 -4.30 -9.57
CA ASP A 54 -4.09 -5.01 -10.20
C ASP A 54 -2.72 -4.51 -9.73
N THR A 55 -2.70 -3.41 -9.00
CA THR A 55 -1.46 -2.82 -8.52
C THR A 55 -1.65 -2.30 -7.12
N VAL A 56 -0.68 -2.59 -6.26
CA VAL A 56 -0.62 -2.04 -4.91
C VAL A 56 0.55 -1.08 -4.86
N VAL A 57 0.30 0.16 -4.50
CA VAL A 57 1.33 1.18 -4.37
C VAL A 57 1.55 1.42 -2.89
N ILE A 58 2.77 1.24 -2.42
CA ILE A 58 3.10 1.46 -1.01
C ILE A 58 4.03 2.66 -0.92
N GLY A 59 3.62 3.67 -0.17
CA GLY A 59 4.45 4.84 0.07
C GLY A 59 5.65 4.46 0.93
N LEU A 60 6.83 4.88 0.53
CA LEU A 60 8.05 4.61 1.25
C LEU A 60 8.49 5.88 1.97
N PRO A 61 8.34 5.95 3.30
CA PRO A 61 8.75 7.14 4.04
C PRO A 61 10.26 7.20 4.11
N LEU A 62 10.83 8.23 3.49
CA LEU A 62 12.27 8.44 3.51
C LEU A 62 12.58 9.61 4.42
N ASN A 63 13.65 9.48 5.19
CA ASN A 63 14.14 10.59 5.99
C ASN A 63 14.73 11.65 5.07
N LEU A 64 14.70 12.88 5.54
CA LEU A 64 15.34 13.97 4.81
C LEU A 64 16.84 13.75 4.67
N ASN A 65 17.41 12.98 5.58
CA ASN A 65 18.84 12.66 5.54
C ASN A 65 19.18 11.55 4.55
N GLY A 66 18.17 10.94 3.98
CA GLY A 66 18.40 9.84 3.05
C GLY A 66 18.70 8.50 3.70
N THR A 67 18.64 8.41 5.03
CA THR A 67 18.89 7.16 5.73
C THR A 67 17.59 6.43 6.02
N ASP A 68 17.68 5.11 6.06
CA ASP A 68 16.52 4.32 6.43
C ASP A 68 16.19 4.52 7.89
N SER A 69 14.92 4.59 8.19
CA SER A 69 14.45 4.70 9.55
C SER A 69 13.80 3.41 9.98
N ILE A 70 13.50 3.32 11.26
CA ILE A 70 12.74 2.18 11.79
C ILE A 70 11.40 2.09 11.07
N GLN A 71 10.80 3.24 10.76
CA GLN A 71 9.54 3.28 10.04
C GLN A 71 9.67 2.63 8.66
N THR A 72 10.76 2.91 7.96
CA THR A 72 11.01 2.33 6.65
C THR A 72 11.11 0.80 6.73
N GLU A 73 11.80 0.30 7.75
CA GLU A 73 11.93 -1.14 7.93
C GLU A 73 10.58 -1.79 8.22
N LYS A 74 9.75 -1.13 9.00
CA LYS A 74 8.41 -1.64 9.29
C LYS A 74 7.55 -1.72 8.03
N VAL A 75 7.68 -0.73 7.18
CA VAL A 75 6.93 -0.73 5.92
C VAL A 75 7.41 -1.85 5.01
N ARG A 76 8.71 -2.09 4.96
CA ARG A 76 9.25 -3.19 4.15
C ARG A 76 8.79 -4.55 4.68
N GLU A 77 8.75 -4.71 5.98
CA GLU A 77 8.23 -5.92 6.57
C GLU A 77 6.76 -6.11 6.21
N PHE A 78 5.99 -5.05 6.28
CA PHE A 78 4.58 -5.09 5.89
C PHE A 78 4.44 -5.57 4.44
N ARG A 79 5.25 -5.02 3.55
CA ARG A 79 5.21 -5.43 2.15
C ARG A 79 5.50 -6.92 1.99
N THR A 80 6.51 -7.42 2.69
CA THR A 80 6.88 -8.82 2.59
C THR A 80 5.73 -9.72 3.04
N LYS A 81 5.11 -9.39 4.16
CA LYS A 81 3.99 -10.16 4.67
C LYS A 81 2.78 -10.07 3.74
N LEU A 82 2.53 -8.89 3.21
CA LEU A 82 1.44 -8.71 2.27
C LEU A 82 1.66 -9.53 1.00
N GLU A 83 2.86 -9.51 0.47
CA GLU A 83 3.19 -10.27 -0.72
C GLU A 83 2.96 -11.75 -0.52
N ASN A 84 3.43 -12.29 0.61
CA ASN A 84 3.22 -13.69 0.91
C ASN A 84 1.74 -14.04 1.02
N LYS A 85 0.97 -13.17 1.64
CA LYS A 85 -0.46 -13.41 1.79
C LYS A 85 -1.18 -13.34 0.45
N MET A 86 -0.76 -12.41 -0.40
CA MET A 86 -1.34 -12.29 -1.74
C MET A 86 -1.10 -13.55 -2.57
N ARG A 87 0.08 -14.12 -2.47
CA ARG A 87 0.39 -15.36 -3.18
C ARG A 87 -0.51 -16.50 -2.74
N SER A 88 -0.78 -16.61 -1.45
CA SER A 88 -1.63 -17.68 -0.93
C SER A 88 -3.11 -17.38 -1.15
N SER A 89 -3.45 -16.19 -1.61
CA SER A 89 -4.82 -15.76 -1.85
C SER A 89 -5.17 -15.65 -3.32
N ALA A 90 -4.37 -16.25 -4.19
CA ALA A 90 -4.57 -16.22 -5.64
C ALA A 90 -4.45 -14.80 -6.23
N LEU A 91 -3.64 -13.97 -5.61
CA LEU A 91 -3.37 -12.62 -6.10
C LEU A 91 -1.93 -12.47 -6.59
N ALA A 92 -1.34 -13.55 -7.05
CA ALA A 92 0.06 -13.50 -7.50
C ALA A 92 0.27 -12.62 -8.72
N ASP A 93 -0.78 -12.34 -9.46
CA ASP A 93 -0.72 -11.46 -10.63
C ASP A 93 -0.79 -9.97 -10.27
N VAL A 94 -1.06 -9.66 -9.01
CA VAL A 94 -1.13 -8.28 -8.56
C VAL A 94 0.28 -7.78 -8.27
N GLU A 95 0.62 -6.63 -8.84
CA GLU A 95 1.96 -6.07 -8.67
C GLU A 95 2.03 -5.17 -7.45
N ILE A 96 3.15 -5.20 -6.75
CA ILE A 96 3.40 -4.28 -5.63
C ILE A 96 4.55 -3.37 -6.05
N VAL A 97 4.32 -2.06 -5.99
CA VAL A 97 5.34 -1.08 -6.34
C VAL A 97 5.54 -0.11 -5.18
N TRP A 98 6.73 0.43 -5.12
CA TRP A 98 7.05 1.47 -4.14
C TRP A 98 6.80 2.84 -4.76
N GLN A 99 6.33 3.76 -3.94
CA GLN A 99 6.25 5.14 -4.34
C GLN A 99 7.10 5.97 -3.39
N ASP A 100 8.06 6.70 -3.95
CA ASP A 100 8.89 7.60 -3.15
C ASP A 100 8.13 8.90 -2.97
N GLU A 101 7.78 9.20 -1.74
CA GLU A 101 6.97 10.38 -1.45
C GLU A 101 7.63 11.70 -1.83
N ARG A 102 8.95 11.69 -2.00
CA ARG A 102 9.64 12.91 -2.41
C ARG A 102 9.27 13.35 -3.82
N PHE A 103 8.71 12.44 -4.61
CA PHE A 103 8.37 12.74 -6.00
C PHE A 103 6.89 12.91 -6.25
N THR A 104 6.07 12.75 -5.23
CA THR A 104 4.63 12.74 -5.44
C THR A 104 4.07 14.08 -5.88
N THR A 105 4.67 15.16 -5.46
CA THR A 105 4.16 16.50 -5.77
C THR A 105 4.70 17.08 -7.06
N LYS A 106 5.63 16.42 -7.66
CA LYS A 106 6.29 16.96 -8.85
C LYS A 106 5.42 17.00 -10.08
N LEU A 107 4.39 16.21 -10.06
CA LEU A 107 3.53 16.06 -11.22
C LEU A 107 2.42 17.11 -11.29
N ALA A 108 2.36 17.95 -10.29
CA ALA A 108 1.35 18.98 -10.27
C ALA A 108 1.53 19.95 -11.42
#